data_e4bc77d48960e6e16fdf988c86060c8a
#
_entry.id   e4bc77d48960e6e16fdf988c86060c8a
#
_cell.length_a   1.000
_cell.length_b   1.000
_cell.length_c   1.000
_cell.angle_alpha   90.00
_cell.angle_beta   90.00
_cell.angle_gamma   90.00
#
_symmetry.space_group_name_H-M   'P 1'
#
loop_
_entity.id
_entity.type
_entity.pdbx_description
1 polymer ?
#
loop_
_entity_poly.entity_id
_entity_poly.type
_entity_poly.pdbx_seq_one_letter_code
_entity_poly.pdbx_strand_id
1 'polypeptide(L)'
;LFPILLAPKLGVMRTSLLFGLLNALVAGGTAWLFRRQLPQIRMMTIQCLGASVLLLAGIFYAERLTTLAEGEIYSDEVIYAKSSPYQRIVITRWKDDVRLFLNGHLQFSSRDEYRYHEALVHPGLQSIPQARRVLVLGGGDGLAVREVLKYDSVESVTVVDLDPEMTRLFSQHPILTRLNQNSLNSPKIRIINADAFLWLEKNNDFFDFAVVDFPDPSNFSLGKLYTTAFYRLLRRHLSENGVAVIQATSPLFARQSYWCIVKTLQSVGFHATPYHAY
;
A
#
# COMPACT_ATOMS: atom_id res chain seq x y z
N LEU A 1 19.37 7.49 5.65
CA LEU A 1 19.39 6.12 6.19
C LEU A 1 18.07 5.77 6.87
N PHE A 2 17.51 6.67 7.72
CA PHE A 2 16.26 6.43 8.45
C PHE A 2 15.06 6.13 7.54
N PRO A 3 14.65 7.03 6.61
CA PRO A 3 13.45 6.81 5.80
C PRO A 3 13.62 5.76 4.69
N ILE A 4 14.88 5.48 4.29
CA ILE A 4 15.15 4.60 3.12
C ILE A 4 15.41 3.16 3.54
N LEU A 5 16.08 2.94 4.69
CA LEU A 5 16.52 1.62 5.13
C LEU A 5 15.86 1.15 6.43
N LEU A 6 15.82 2.01 7.45
CA LEU A 6 15.40 1.58 8.78
C LEU A 6 13.89 1.57 8.94
N ALA A 7 13.22 2.66 8.60
CA ALA A 7 11.77 2.74 8.74
C ALA A 7 11.00 1.70 7.90
N PRO A 8 11.37 1.42 6.62
CA PRO A 8 10.70 0.38 5.84
C PRO A 8 10.95 -1.04 6.36
N LYS A 9 12.15 -1.32 6.92
CA LYS A 9 12.50 -2.69 7.36
C LYS A 9 12.10 -2.99 8.80
N LEU A 10 12.19 -2.00 9.69
CA LEU A 10 11.96 -2.17 11.13
C LEU A 10 10.64 -1.58 11.61
N GLY A 11 10.02 -0.70 10.81
CA GLY A 11 8.91 0.14 11.23
C GLY A 11 9.37 1.35 12.05
N VAL A 12 8.51 2.36 12.14
CA VAL A 12 8.84 3.63 12.82
C VAL A 12 9.12 3.42 14.30
N MET A 13 8.30 2.62 14.99
CA MET A 13 8.40 2.39 16.43
C MET A 13 9.71 1.67 16.81
N ARG A 14 10.01 0.54 16.15
CA ARG A 14 11.28 -0.18 16.41
C ARG A 14 12.50 0.67 16.10
N THR A 15 12.43 1.46 15.02
CA THR A 15 13.54 2.34 14.64
C THR A 15 13.77 3.43 15.67
N SER A 16 12.70 4.05 16.21
CA SER A 16 12.82 5.06 17.27
C SER A 16 13.42 4.47 18.55
N LEU A 17 12.97 3.27 18.95
CA LEU A 17 13.52 2.56 20.11
C LEU A 17 14.99 2.16 19.90
N LEU A 18 15.38 1.78 18.68
CA LEU A 18 16.77 1.48 18.34
C LEU A 18 17.66 2.71 18.48
N PHE A 19 17.22 3.89 18.02
CA PHE A 19 17.98 5.13 18.23
C PHE A 19 18.06 5.50 19.70
N GLY A 20 16.99 5.30 20.47
CA GLY A 20 17.01 5.45 21.93
C GLY A 20 18.07 4.53 22.57
N LEU A 21 18.14 3.28 22.14
CA LEU A 21 19.14 2.32 22.63
C LEU A 21 20.56 2.75 22.29
N LEU A 22 20.82 3.19 21.06
CA LEU A 22 22.12 3.71 20.66
C LEU A 22 22.54 4.91 21.52
N ASN A 23 21.62 5.84 21.79
CA ASN A 23 21.88 6.97 22.66
C ASN A 23 22.17 6.54 24.11
N ALA A 24 21.46 5.54 24.65
CA ALA A 24 21.74 5.00 25.98
C ALA A 24 23.12 4.32 26.03
N LEU A 25 23.53 3.60 24.99
CA LEU A 25 24.85 2.99 24.89
C LEU A 25 25.95 4.04 24.81
N VAL A 26 25.78 5.11 24.03
CA VAL A 26 26.71 6.22 23.95
C VAL A 26 26.85 6.93 25.32
N ALA A 27 25.72 7.19 25.99
CA ALA A 27 25.72 7.78 27.32
C ALA A 27 26.46 6.91 28.35
N GLY A 28 26.20 5.59 28.35
CA GLY A 28 26.90 4.64 29.19
C GLY A 28 28.42 4.56 28.90
N GLY A 29 28.79 4.54 27.63
CA GLY A 29 30.18 4.56 27.18
C GLY A 29 30.93 5.85 27.62
N THR A 30 30.25 7.00 27.46
CA THR A 30 30.77 8.30 27.90
C THR A 30 30.92 8.34 29.44
N ALA A 31 29.92 7.89 30.16
CA ALA A 31 29.98 7.81 31.63
C ALA A 31 31.14 6.90 32.08
N TRP A 32 31.36 5.75 31.41
CA TRP A 32 32.49 4.86 31.71
C TRP A 32 33.85 5.50 31.41
N LEU A 33 33.99 6.22 30.27
CA LEU A 33 35.22 6.91 29.91
C LEU A 33 35.59 7.96 30.94
N PHE A 34 34.63 8.75 31.41
CA PHE A 34 34.82 9.82 32.38
C PHE A 34 34.60 9.40 33.84
N ARG A 35 34.54 8.10 34.12
CA ARG A 35 34.20 7.53 35.45
C ARG A 35 34.99 8.08 36.63
N ARG A 36 36.24 8.51 36.39
CA ARG A 36 37.10 9.10 37.43
C ARG A 36 36.72 10.53 37.81
N GLN A 37 35.99 11.22 36.96
CA GLN A 37 35.59 12.62 37.14
C GLN A 37 34.15 12.77 37.59
N LEU A 38 33.33 11.69 37.47
CA LEU A 38 31.91 11.72 37.77
C LEU A 38 31.64 11.21 39.18
N PRO A 39 31.09 12.06 40.09
CA PRO A 39 30.84 11.69 41.49
C PRO A 39 29.74 10.64 41.66
N GLN A 40 28.79 10.56 40.70
CA GLN A 40 27.61 9.69 40.77
C GLN A 40 27.62 8.58 39.71
N ILE A 41 28.77 8.10 39.33
CA ILE A 41 28.95 7.12 38.23
C ILE A 41 28.06 5.86 38.40
N ARG A 42 27.94 5.33 39.63
CA ARG A 42 27.09 4.13 39.87
C ARG A 42 25.66 4.34 39.53
N MET A 43 25.08 5.47 39.90
CA MET A 43 23.68 5.81 39.63
C MET A 43 23.46 6.00 38.10
N MET A 44 24.34 6.71 37.43
CA MET A 44 24.30 6.91 35.97
C MET A 44 24.40 5.57 35.21
N THR A 45 25.28 4.67 35.64
CA THR A 45 25.45 3.34 35.03
C THR A 45 24.16 2.51 35.20
N ILE A 46 23.56 2.52 36.40
CA ILE A 46 22.28 1.82 36.65
C ILE A 46 21.16 2.40 35.78
N GLN A 47 21.07 3.72 35.66
CA GLN A 47 20.08 4.38 34.80
C GLN A 47 20.25 4.00 33.32
N CYS A 48 21.49 4.05 32.80
CA CYS A 48 21.79 3.67 31.42
C CYS A 48 21.46 2.17 31.16
N LEU A 49 21.79 1.29 32.11
CA LEU A 49 21.47 -0.13 32.00
C LEU A 49 19.95 -0.36 32.03
N GLY A 50 19.24 0.27 32.99
CA GLY A 50 17.79 0.18 33.08
C GLY A 50 17.08 0.70 31.83
N ALA A 51 17.51 1.87 31.32
CA ALA A 51 17.01 2.41 30.05
C ALA A 51 17.26 1.46 28.88
N SER A 52 18.46 0.89 28.77
CA SER A 52 18.80 -0.06 27.71
C SER A 52 17.93 -1.33 27.76
N VAL A 53 17.68 -1.87 28.94
CA VAL A 53 16.80 -3.03 29.14
C VAL A 53 15.35 -2.71 28.73
N LEU A 54 14.84 -1.56 29.16
CA LEU A 54 13.49 -1.11 28.80
C LEU A 54 13.33 -0.89 27.29
N LEU A 55 14.34 -0.28 26.64
CA LEU A 55 14.34 -0.05 25.20
C LEU A 55 14.42 -1.36 24.42
N LEU A 56 15.24 -2.31 24.85
CA LEU A 56 15.30 -3.66 24.27
C LEU A 56 13.96 -4.38 24.41
N ALA A 57 13.36 -4.36 25.60
CA ALA A 57 12.03 -4.94 25.80
C ALA A 57 11.00 -4.27 24.88
N GLY A 58 11.04 -2.94 24.76
CA GLY A 58 10.20 -2.18 23.85
C GLY A 58 10.35 -2.61 22.38
N ILE A 59 11.58 -2.90 21.91
CA ILE A 59 11.83 -3.39 20.55
C ILE A 59 11.16 -4.76 20.33
N PHE A 60 11.25 -5.66 21.30
CA PHE A 60 10.61 -6.99 21.22
C PHE A 60 9.08 -6.89 21.22
N TYR A 61 8.52 -6.00 22.03
CA TYR A 61 7.07 -5.84 22.17
C TYR A 61 6.48 -4.75 21.27
N ALA A 62 7.28 -4.15 20.37
CA ALA A 62 6.85 -3.01 19.55
C ALA A 62 5.55 -3.25 18.78
N GLU A 63 5.39 -4.45 18.18
CA GLU A 63 4.17 -4.81 17.44
C GLU A 63 2.93 -4.82 18.34
N ARG A 64 3.04 -5.42 19.53
CA ARG A 64 1.95 -5.45 20.50
C ARG A 64 1.60 -4.05 21.01
N LEU A 65 2.62 -3.22 21.29
CA LEU A 65 2.41 -1.85 21.73
C LEU A 65 1.75 -1.01 20.65
N THR A 66 2.14 -1.18 19.38
CA THR A 66 1.49 -0.50 18.26
C THR A 66 0.02 -0.91 18.14
N THR A 67 -0.26 -2.22 18.21
CA THR A 67 -1.65 -2.73 18.12
C THR A 67 -2.53 -2.25 19.28
N LEU A 68 -1.97 -2.17 20.50
CA LEU A 68 -2.69 -1.62 21.66
C LEU A 68 -2.99 -0.12 21.47
N ALA A 69 -2.00 0.65 20.98
CA ALA A 69 -2.20 2.08 20.71
C ALA A 69 -3.24 2.30 19.58
N GLU A 70 -3.27 1.43 18.58
CA GLU A 70 -4.26 1.49 17.51
C GLU A 70 -5.68 1.23 18.00
N GLY A 71 -5.88 0.35 18.99
CA GLY A 71 -7.17 0.12 19.61
C GLY A 71 -7.76 1.38 20.29
N GLU A 72 -6.90 2.33 20.69
CA GLU A 72 -7.33 3.63 21.23
C GLU A 72 -7.50 4.70 20.14
N ILE A 73 -6.80 4.55 19.00
CA ILE A 73 -6.86 5.52 17.89
C ILE A 73 -8.09 5.28 17.02
N TYR A 74 -8.39 4.01 16.73
CA TYR A 74 -9.57 3.66 15.94
C TYR A 74 -10.79 3.52 16.84
N SER A 75 -11.86 4.24 16.51
CA SER A 75 -13.14 4.17 17.25
C SER A 75 -13.85 2.83 17.07
N ASP A 76 -13.46 2.07 16.06
CA ASP A 76 -14.07 0.81 15.67
C ASP A 76 -13.22 -0.37 16.16
N GLU A 77 -13.85 -1.57 16.28
CA GLU A 77 -13.15 -2.80 16.62
C GLU A 77 -12.05 -3.12 15.59
N VAL A 78 -10.79 -3.19 16.01
CA VAL A 78 -9.67 -3.63 15.16
C VAL A 78 -9.71 -5.16 15.06
N ILE A 79 -10.10 -5.70 13.89
CA ILE A 79 -10.17 -7.14 13.64
C ILE A 79 -8.89 -7.72 13.03
N TYR A 80 -8.04 -6.86 12.48
CA TYR A 80 -6.73 -7.24 11.97
C TYR A 80 -5.80 -6.03 12.00
N ALA A 81 -4.55 -6.23 12.45
CA ALA A 81 -3.52 -5.21 12.42
C ALA A 81 -2.14 -5.87 12.24
N LYS A 82 -1.41 -5.50 11.19
CA LYS A 82 -0.08 -6.04 10.89
C LYS A 82 0.77 -5.06 10.09
N SER A 83 2.05 -4.99 10.41
CA SER A 83 3.03 -4.31 9.58
C SER A 83 3.63 -5.28 8.58
N SER A 84 3.58 -4.92 7.30
CA SER A 84 4.37 -5.53 6.24
C SER A 84 5.68 -4.73 6.05
N PRO A 85 6.61 -5.16 5.20
CA PRO A 85 7.76 -4.36 4.81
C PRO A 85 7.40 -3.05 4.08
N TYR A 86 6.16 -2.93 3.61
CA TYR A 86 5.72 -1.83 2.74
C TYR A 86 4.78 -0.87 3.45
N GLN A 87 3.92 -1.38 4.36
CA GLN A 87 2.87 -0.59 4.97
C GLN A 87 2.32 -1.21 6.25
N ARG A 88 1.66 -0.39 7.06
CA ARG A 88 0.82 -0.85 8.17
C ARG A 88 -0.58 -1.09 7.66
N ILE A 89 -1.07 -2.32 7.79
CA ILE A 89 -2.41 -2.75 7.38
C ILE A 89 -3.26 -2.86 8.63
N VAL A 90 -4.37 -2.14 8.68
CA VAL A 90 -5.36 -2.22 9.76
C VAL A 90 -6.73 -2.40 9.16
N ILE A 91 -7.45 -3.43 9.62
CA ILE A 91 -8.86 -3.65 9.29
C ILE A 91 -9.67 -3.40 10.55
N THR A 92 -10.64 -2.53 10.45
CA THR A 92 -11.60 -2.29 11.50
C THR A 92 -13.00 -2.75 11.09
N ARG A 93 -13.84 -2.99 12.09
CA ARG A 93 -15.25 -3.34 11.88
C ARG A 93 -16.13 -2.57 12.82
N TRP A 94 -17.16 -1.95 12.27
CA TRP A 94 -18.25 -1.35 13.02
C TRP A 94 -19.58 -1.85 12.50
N LYS A 95 -20.22 -2.73 13.28
CA LYS A 95 -21.43 -3.45 12.85
C LYS A 95 -21.15 -4.30 11.60
N ASP A 96 -21.77 -3.93 10.48
CA ASP A 96 -21.64 -4.52 9.14
C ASP A 96 -20.56 -3.84 8.27
N ASP A 97 -20.03 -2.70 8.70
CA ASP A 97 -19.03 -1.94 7.97
C ASP A 97 -17.63 -2.44 8.28
N VAL A 98 -16.90 -2.82 7.24
CA VAL A 98 -15.49 -3.20 7.27
C VAL A 98 -14.67 -2.12 6.58
N ARG A 99 -13.64 -1.62 7.26
CA ARG A 99 -12.80 -0.53 6.74
C ARG A 99 -11.35 -0.97 6.68
N LEU A 100 -10.70 -0.64 5.58
CA LEU A 100 -9.26 -0.83 5.41
C LEU A 100 -8.54 0.50 5.60
N PHE A 101 -7.50 0.46 6.44
CA PHE A 101 -6.55 1.56 6.58
C PHE A 101 -5.14 1.10 6.22
N LEU A 102 -4.46 1.88 5.39
CA LEU A 102 -3.05 1.69 5.07
C LEU A 102 -2.26 2.89 5.59
N ASN A 103 -1.30 2.63 6.47
CA ASN A 103 -0.52 3.68 7.15
C ASN A 103 -1.39 4.75 7.85
N GLY A 104 -2.55 4.34 8.40
CA GLY A 104 -3.52 5.23 9.04
C GLY A 104 -4.48 5.97 8.11
N HIS A 105 -4.35 5.81 6.79
CA HIS A 105 -5.23 6.40 5.80
C HIS A 105 -6.32 5.42 5.38
N LEU A 106 -7.59 5.84 5.46
CA LEU A 106 -8.72 5.05 4.99
C LEU A 106 -8.59 4.81 3.48
N GLN A 107 -8.63 3.55 3.07
CA GLN A 107 -8.65 3.16 1.67
C GLN A 107 -10.05 2.91 1.18
N PHE A 108 -10.84 2.16 1.95
CA PHE A 108 -12.25 1.95 1.66
C PHE A 108 -13.07 1.66 2.93
N SER A 109 -14.39 1.88 2.82
CA SER A 109 -15.44 1.34 3.68
C SER A 109 -16.30 0.39 2.85
N SER A 110 -16.64 -0.77 3.39
CA SER A 110 -17.45 -1.77 2.68
C SER A 110 -18.86 -1.29 2.28
N ARG A 111 -19.30 -0.15 2.83
CA ARG A 111 -20.60 0.44 2.54
C ARG A 111 -20.66 1.20 1.22
N ASP A 112 -19.50 1.76 0.78
CA ASP A 112 -19.49 2.66 -0.39
C ASP A 112 -18.32 2.38 -1.36
N GLU A 113 -17.46 1.39 -1.07
CA GLU A 113 -16.32 1.02 -1.91
C GLU A 113 -16.72 0.68 -3.35
N TYR A 114 -17.93 0.17 -3.53
CA TYR A 114 -18.43 -0.19 -4.86
C TYR A 114 -18.46 0.99 -5.82
N ARG A 115 -18.74 2.20 -5.34
CA ARG A 115 -18.76 3.41 -6.16
C ARG A 115 -17.41 3.65 -6.82
N TYR A 116 -16.33 3.46 -6.04
CA TYR A 116 -14.98 3.60 -6.52
C TYR A 116 -14.60 2.49 -7.50
N HIS A 117 -14.79 1.24 -7.12
CA HIS A 117 -14.33 0.11 -7.93
C HIS A 117 -15.17 -0.08 -9.20
N GLU A 118 -16.47 0.19 -9.15
CA GLU A 118 -17.31 0.23 -10.36
C GLU A 118 -16.88 1.34 -11.32
N ALA A 119 -16.61 2.54 -10.80
CA ALA A 119 -16.13 3.64 -11.63
C ALA A 119 -14.73 3.37 -12.19
N LEU A 120 -13.88 2.67 -11.44
CA LEU A 120 -12.52 2.31 -11.86
C LEU A 120 -12.52 1.27 -13.00
N VAL A 121 -13.53 0.40 -13.07
CA VAL A 121 -13.55 -0.74 -14.00
C VAL A 121 -14.53 -0.54 -15.15
N HIS A 122 -15.79 -0.27 -14.85
CA HIS A 122 -16.84 -0.39 -15.86
C HIS A 122 -16.74 0.60 -17.02
N PRO A 123 -16.47 1.90 -16.84
CA PRO A 123 -16.42 2.83 -17.98
C PRO A 123 -15.34 2.47 -19.00
N GLY A 124 -14.18 2.05 -18.52
CA GLY A 124 -13.08 1.65 -19.41
C GLY A 124 -13.33 0.29 -20.07
N LEU A 125 -13.73 -0.71 -19.29
CA LEU A 125 -13.92 -2.07 -19.79
C LEU A 125 -15.07 -2.17 -20.79
N GLN A 126 -16.16 -1.43 -20.58
CA GLN A 126 -17.29 -1.36 -21.52
C GLN A 126 -16.96 -0.67 -22.84
N SER A 127 -15.92 0.15 -22.87
CA SER A 127 -15.48 0.79 -24.14
C SER A 127 -14.77 -0.18 -25.08
N ILE A 128 -14.44 -1.40 -24.60
CA ILE A 128 -13.73 -2.43 -25.36
C ILE A 128 -14.73 -3.58 -25.65
N PRO A 129 -15.06 -3.86 -26.90
CA PRO A 129 -16.10 -4.87 -27.22
C PRO A 129 -15.79 -6.28 -26.70
N GLN A 130 -14.52 -6.68 -26.65
CA GLN A 130 -14.08 -8.00 -26.21
C GLN A 130 -12.70 -7.94 -25.52
N ALA A 131 -12.66 -7.36 -24.33
CA ALA A 131 -11.47 -7.44 -23.50
C ALA A 131 -11.31 -8.87 -22.95
N ARG A 132 -10.19 -9.52 -23.25
CA ARG A 132 -9.89 -10.89 -22.81
C ARG A 132 -8.82 -10.93 -21.73
N ARG A 133 -7.78 -10.14 -21.90
CA ARG A 133 -6.62 -10.10 -20.99
C ARG A 133 -6.59 -8.77 -20.26
N VAL A 134 -6.72 -8.84 -18.95
CA VAL A 134 -6.78 -7.66 -18.08
C VAL A 134 -5.56 -7.60 -17.17
N LEU A 135 -5.00 -6.42 -17.02
CA LEU A 135 -3.93 -6.11 -16.07
C LEU A 135 -4.51 -5.27 -14.94
N VAL A 136 -4.22 -5.63 -13.70
CA VAL A 136 -4.52 -4.82 -12.52
C VAL A 136 -3.20 -4.51 -11.83
N LEU A 137 -2.84 -3.26 -11.76
CA LEU A 137 -1.64 -2.76 -11.10
C LEU A 137 -2.04 -2.11 -9.77
N GLY A 138 -1.62 -2.71 -8.66
CA GLY A 138 -2.21 -2.48 -7.35
C GLY A 138 -3.44 -3.36 -7.14
N GLY A 139 -4.41 -2.90 -6.34
CA GLY A 139 -5.68 -3.59 -6.14
C GLY A 139 -5.53 -4.96 -5.46
N GLY A 140 -4.55 -5.14 -4.60
CA GLY A 140 -4.28 -6.38 -3.85
C GLY A 140 -5.40 -6.80 -2.91
N ASP A 141 -6.44 -5.98 -2.73
CA ASP A 141 -7.69 -6.29 -2.04
C ASP A 141 -8.68 -7.11 -2.90
N GLY A 142 -8.47 -7.15 -4.22
CA GLY A 142 -9.31 -7.90 -5.16
C GLY A 142 -10.66 -7.27 -5.46
N LEU A 143 -10.95 -6.04 -5.02
CA LEU A 143 -12.24 -5.40 -5.25
C LEU A 143 -12.39 -4.95 -6.71
N ALA A 144 -11.34 -4.36 -7.30
CA ALA A 144 -11.32 -4.08 -8.74
C ALA A 144 -11.40 -5.38 -9.57
N VAL A 145 -10.72 -6.44 -9.12
CA VAL A 145 -10.76 -7.77 -9.75
C VAL A 145 -12.16 -8.35 -9.73
N ARG A 146 -12.91 -8.18 -8.62
CA ARG A 146 -14.32 -8.56 -8.49
C ARG A 146 -15.17 -7.94 -9.62
N GLU A 147 -14.98 -6.66 -9.88
CA GLU A 147 -15.69 -5.95 -10.93
C GLU A 147 -15.31 -6.42 -12.34
N VAL A 148 -14.01 -6.67 -12.56
CA VAL A 148 -13.50 -7.20 -13.84
C VAL A 148 -14.09 -8.58 -14.14
N LEU A 149 -14.23 -9.44 -13.14
CA LEU A 149 -14.76 -10.80 -13.32
C LEU A 149 -16.26 -10.87 -13.64
N LYS A 150 -16.99 -9.76 -13.55
CA LYS A 150 -18.39 -9.67 -14.00
C LYS A 150 -18.54 -9.74 -15.52
N TYR A 151 -17.42 -9.64 -16.27
CA TYR A 151 -17.41 -9.68 -17.72
C TYR A 151 -17.00 -11.07 -18.22
N ASP A 152 -17.92 -11.75 -18.89
CA ASP A 152 -17.71 -13.11 -19.41
C ASP A 152 -16.57 -13.17 -20.46
N SER A 153 -16.36 -12.06 -21.21
CA SER A 153 -15.28 -11.94 -22.18
C SER A 153 -13.89 -12.06 -21.59
N VAL A 154 -13.73 -11.77 -20.29
CA VAL A 154 -12.43 -11.81 -19.61
C VAL A 154 -11.97 -13.25 -19.40
N GLU A 155 -10.88 -13.61 -20.05
CA GLU A 155 -10.26 -14.94 -19.99
C GLU A 155 -9.20 -15.03 -18.89
N SER A 156 -8.43 -13.94 -18.70
CA SER A 156 -7.36 -13.90 -17.69
C SER A 156 -7.16 -12.51 -17.12
N VAL A 157 -6.82 -12.46 -15.82
CA VAL A 157 -6.46 -11.22 -15.11
C VAL A 157 -5.10 -11.42 -14.45
N THR A 158 -4.15 -10.55 -14.74
CA THR A 158 -2.88 -10.48 -14.03
C THR A 158 -2.94 -9.35 -13.02
N VAL A 159 -2.78 -9.67 -11.74
CA VAL A 159 -2.72 -8.71 -10.63
C VAL A 159 -1.27 -8.54 -10.22
N VAL A 160 -0.75 -7.32 -10.25
CA VAL A 160 0.60 -7.00 -9.80
C VAL A 160 0.52 -6.06 -8.62
N ASP A 161 0.70 -6.60 -7.42
CA ASP A 161 0.69 -5.84 -6.17
C ASP A 161 2.01 -5.96 -5.43
N LEU A 162 2.46 -4.86 -4.86
CA LEU A 162 3.75 -4.80 -4.16
C LEU A 162 3.76 -5.64 -2.88
N ASP A 163 2.63 -5.70 -2.17
CA ASP A 163 2.56 -6.24 -0.81
C ASP A 163 1.92 -7.64 -0.77
N PRO A 164 2.74 -8.71 -0.60
CA PRO A 164 2.22 -10.06 -0.50
C PRO A 164 1.30 -10.28 0.73
N GLU A 165 1.40 -9.41 1.75
CA GLU A 165 0.51 -9.49 2.90
C GLU A 165 -0.91 -9.05 2.54
N MET A 166 -1.07 -8.03 1.66
CA MET A 166 -2.38 -7.62 1.16
C MET A 166 -3.06 -8.73 0.38
N THR A 167 -2.39 -9.24 -0.65
CA THR A 167 -2.96 -10.30 -1.50
C THR A 167 -3.27 -11.56 -0.71
N ARG A 168 -2.41 -11.95 0.25
CA ARG A 168 -2.66 -13.09 1.14
C ARG A 168 -3.86 -12.86 2.06
N LEU A 169 -3.93 -11.68 2.69
CA LEU A 169 -5.00 -11.33 3.61
C LEU A 169 -6.37 -11.37 2.92
N PHE A 170 -6.48 -10.75 1.75
CA PHE A 170 -7.72 -10.70 0.97
C PHE A 170 -8.07 -11.99 0.22
N SER A 171 -7.12 -12.92 0.09
CA SER A 171 -7.37 -14.27 -0.44
C SER A 171 -7.79 -15.28 0.63
N GLN A 172 -7.50 -15.02 1.92
CA GLN A 172 -7.66 -16.03 2.98
C GLN A 172 -8.62 -15.64 4.10
N HIS A 173 -8.74 -14.35 4.43
CA HIS A 173 -9.55 -13.91 5.57
C HIS A 173 -11.05 -13.98 5.24
N PRO A 174 -11.89 -14.70 6.01
CA PRO A 174 -13.28 -15.02 5.64
C PRO A 174 -14.17 -13.79 5.39
N ILE A 175 -13.97 -12.69 6.13
CA ILE A 175 -14.74 -11.46 5.94
C ILE A 175 -14.33 -10.79 4.63
N LEU A 176 -13.03 -10.73 4.34
CA LEU A 176 -12.48 -10.02 3.18
C LEU A 176 -12.69 -10.80 1.88
N THR A 177 -12.56 -12.14 1.92
CA THR A 177 -12.90 -13.00 0.76
C THR A 177 -14.38 -12.94 0.43
N ARG A 178 -15.27 -12.74 1.42
CA ARG A 178 -16.67 -12.49 1.16
C ARG A 178 -16.89 -11.12 0.52
N LEU A 179 -16.19 -10.09 0.98
CA LEU A 179 -16.30 -8.74 0.45
C LEU A 179 -15.88 -8.68 -1.03
N ASN A 180 -14.74 -9.27 -1.39
CA ASN A 180 -14.27 -9.33 -2.77
C ASN A 180 -14.87 -10.51 -3.57
N GLN A 181 -15.87 -11.23 -3.03
CA GLN A 181 -16.54 -12.37 -3.67
C GLN A 181 -15.54 -13.46 -4.11
N ASN A 182 -14.49 -13.66 -3.31
CA ASN A 182 -13.43 -14.64 -3.57
C ASN A 182 -12.69 -14.42 -4.90
N SER A 183 -12.66 -13.21 -5.42
CA SER A 183 -12.14 -12.84 -6.73
C SER A 183 -10.69 -13.26 -6.92
N LEU A 184 -9.83 -13.05 -5.91
CA LEU A 184 -8.40 -13.40 -5.98
C LEU A 184 -8.12 -14.91 -6.07
N ASN A 185 -9.09 -15.75 -5.73
CA ASN A 185 -8.98 -17.21 -5.81
C ASN A 185 -9.61 -17.79 -7.10
N SER A 186 -10.07 -16.94 -8.01
CA SER A 186 -10.62 -17.38 -9.29
C SER A 186 -9.53 -18.04 -10.17
N PRO A 187 -9.82 -19.11 -10.92
CA PRO A 187 -8.86 -19.75 -11.80
C PRO A 187 -8.39 -18.85 -12.95
N LYS A 188 -9.09 -17.75 -13.22
CA LYS A 188 -8.69 -16.75 -14.22
C LYS A 188 -7.59 -15.81 -13.72
N ILE A 189 -7.23 -15.84 -12.42
CA ILE A 189 -6.37 -14.84 -11.78
C ILE A 189 -4.94 -15.36 -11.62
N ARG A 190 -3.99 -14.53 -12.01
CA ARG A 190 -2.57 -14.68 -11.71
C ARG A 190 -2.09 -13.53 -10.84
N ILE A 191 -1.74 -13.80 -9.58
CA ILE A 191 -1.19 -12.82 -8.65
C ILE A 191 0.33 -12.83 -8.74
N ILE A 192 0.92 -11.64 -8.85
CA ILE A 192 2.37 -11.40 -8.86
C ILE A 192 2.67 -10.34 -7.81
N ASN A 193 3.42 -10.70 -6.78
CA ASN A 193 3.87 -9.75 -5.78
C ASN A 193 5.21 -9.14 -6.20
N ALA A 194 5.16 -7.96 -6.78
CA ALA A 194 6.31 -7.25 -7.33
C ALA A 194 6.08 -5.73 -7.41
N ASP A 195 7.16 -4.97 -7.51
CA ASP A 195 7.09 -3.57 -7.90
C ASP A 195 6.57 -3.48 -9.35
N ALA A 196 5.44 -2.79 -9.53
CA ALA A 196 4.76 -2.69 -10.82
C ALA A 196 5.64 -2.07 -11.92
N PHE A 197 6.47 -1.06 -11.55
CA PHE A 197 7.40 -0.43 -12.48
C PHE A 197 8.42 -1.45 -13.00
N LEU A 198 9.09 -2.15 -12.09
CA LEU A 198 10.11 -3.15 -12.42
C LEU A 198 9.52 -4.37 -13.14
N TRP A 199 8.28 -4.72 -12.80
CA TRP A 199 7.59 -5.82 -13.47
C TRP A 199 7.26 -5.46 -14.92
N LEU A 200 6.75 -4.26 -15.19
CA LEU A 200 6.48 -3.79 -16.55
C LEU A 200 7.78 -3.67 -17.37
N GLU A 201 8.92 -3.31 -16.77
CA GLU A 201 10.20 -3.29 -17.50
C GLU A 201 10.64 -4.66 -18.01
N LYS A 202 10.32 -5.73 -17.29
CA LYS A 202 10.80 -7.09 -17.53
C LYS A 202 9.79 -7.97 -18.25
N ASN A 203 8.53 -7.58 -18.25
CA ASN A 203 7.44 -8.34 -18.86
C ASN A 203 7.25 -7.92 -20.33
N ASN A 204 6.70 -8.83 -21.13
CA ASN A 204 6.38 -8.58 -22.53
C ASN A 204 4.93 -8.95 -22.88
N ASP A 205 4.09 -9.23 -21.89
CA ASP A 205 2.68 -9.57 -22.12
C ASP A 205 1.91 -8.33 -22.59
N PHE A 206 0.86 -8.54 -23.38
CA PHE A 206 -0.05 -7.51 -23.85
C PHE A 206 -1.43 -7.72 -23.24
N PHE A 207 -2.09 -6.61 -22.92
CA PHE A 207 -3.40 -6.59 -22.29
C PHE A 207 -4.37 -5.71 -23.07
N ASP A 208 -5.63 -6.11 -23.07
CA ASP A 208 -6.69 -5.33 -23.72
C ASP A 208 -7.18 -4.21 -22.81
N PHE A 209 -7.13 -4.45 -21.50
CA PHE A 209 -7.53 -3.49 -20.49
C PHE A 209 -6.53 -3.45 -19.34
N ALA A 210 -6.25 -2.28 -18.82
CA ALA A 210 -5.43 -2.11 -17.62
C ALA A 210 -6.15 -1.22 -16.58
N VAL A 211 -6.15 -1.68 -15.33
CA VAL A 211 -6.55 -0.91 -14.16
C VAL A 211 -5.29 -0.50 -13.41
N VAL A 212 -5.12 0.78 -13.12
CA VAL A 212 -4.03 1.31 -12.31
C VAL A 212 -4.63 1.87 -11.03
N ASP A 213 -4.52 1.08 -9.98
CA ASP A 213 -5.12 1.33 -8.67
C ASP A 213 -4.02 1.52 -7.61
N PHE A 214 -3.34 2.65 -7.70
CA PHE A 214 -2.27 3.01 -6.78
C PHE A 214 -2.73 4.10 -5.81
N PRO A 215 -2.14 4.14 -4.59
CA PRO A 215 -2.32 5.29 -3.70
C PRO A 215 -1.85 6.59 -4.35
N ASP A 216 -2.43 7.71 -3.93
CA ASP A 216 -2.05 9.05 -4.40
C ASP A 216 -0.53 9.29 -4.29
N PRO A 217 0.08 10.06 -5.22
CA PRO A 217 1.53 10.31 -5.26
C PRO A 217 1.99 11.24 -4.11
N SER A 218 1.80 10.80 -2.88
CA SER A 218 2.09 11.55 -1.65
C SER A 218 3.58 11.57 -1.27
N ASN A 219 4.39 10.71 -1.88
CA ASN A 219 5.83 10.61 -1.63
C ASN A 219 6.59 10.20 -2.90
N PHE A 220 7.93 10.27 -2.83
CA PHE A 220 8.79 9.98 -3.97
C PHE A 220 8.63 8.54 -4.50
N SER A 221 8.43 7.57 -3.62
CA SER A 221 8.30 6.15 -4.01
C SER A 221 7.02 5.89 -4.79
N LEU A 222 5.92 6.58 -4.45
CA LEU A 222 4.67 6.52 -5.20
C LEU A 222 4.71 7.41 -6.44
N GLY A 223 5.36 8.57 -6.36
CA GLY A 223 5.48 9.51 -7.48
C GLY A 223 6.09 8.90 -8.73
N LYS A 224 7.00 7.91 -8.61
CA LYS A 224 7.58 7.21 -9.78
C LYS A 224 6.53 6.51 -10.64
N LEU A 225 5.41 6.08 -10.07
CA LEU A 225 4.31 5.38 -10.73
C LEU A 225 3.38 6.33 -11.53
N TYR A 226 3.61 7.65 -11.44
CA TYR A 226 2.87 8.69 -12.14
C TYR A 226 3.73 9.47 -13.13
N THR A 227 4.88 8.89 -13.52
CA THR A 227 5.85 9.53 -14.44
C THR A 227 5.60 9.15 -15.91
N THR A 228 6.16 9.96 -16.81
CA THR A 228 6.18 9.62 -18.24
C THR A 228 6.87 8.29 -18.53
N ALA A 229 7.89 7.92 -17.74
CA ALA A 229 8.57 6.64 -17.87
C ALA A 229 7.60 5.48 -17.58
N PHE A 230 6.87 5.54 -16.46
CA PHE A 230 5.88 4.53 -16.10
C PHE A 230 4.76 4.42 -17.16
N TYR A 231 4.19 5.54 -17.59
CA TYR A 231 3.09 5.51 -18.55
C TYR A 231 3.53 5.06 -19.96
N ARG A 232 4.79 5.29 -20.35
CA ARG A 232 5.35 4.68 -21.58
C ARG A 232 5.46 3.17 -21.47
N LEU A 233 5.86 2.65 -20.30
CA LEU A 233 5.88 1.22 -20.04
C LEU A 233 4.46 0.65 -20.10
N LEU A 234 3.53 1.24 -19.39
CA LEU A 234 2.11 0.82 -19.42
C LEU A 234 1.57 0.77 -20.86
N ARG A 235 1.82 1.82 -21.65
CA ARG A 235 1.37 1.89 -23.05
C ARG A 235 1.93 0.78 -23.92
N ARG A 236 3.17 0.36 -23.68
CA ARG A 236 3.78 -0.77 -24.42
C ARG A 236 3.09 -2.11 -24.15
N HIS A 237 2.43 -2.24 -23.01
CA HIS A 237 1.74 -3.47 -22.61
C HIS A 237 0.24 -3.45 -22.97
N LEU A 238 -0.25 -2.39 -23.56
CA LEU A 238 -1.61 -2.34 -24.07
C LEU A 238 -1.64 -2.79 -25.54
N SER A 239 -2.67 -3.56 -25.89
CA SER A 239 -2.98 -3.87 -27.30
C SER A 239 -3.30 -2.58 -28.06
N GLU A 240 -3.37 -2.64 -29.39
CA GLU A 240 -3.55 -1.47 -30.26
C GLU A 240 -4.77 -0.62 -29.87
N ASN A 241 -5.88 -1.28 -29.50
CA ASN A 241 -7.11 -0.64 -29.00
C ASN A 241 -7.27 -0.77 -27.50
N GLY A 242 -6.19 -1.05 -26.78
CA GLY A 242 -6.22 -1.25 -25.34
C GLY A 242 -6.50 0.04 -24.59
N VAL A 243 -7.27 -0.09 -23.52
CA VAL A 243 -7.66 1.03 -22.63
C VAL A 243 -7.07 0.85 -21.25
N ALA A 244 -6.66 1.95 -20.64
CA ALA A 244 -6.27 1.97 -19.23
C ALA A 244 -7.16 2.93 -18.45
N VAL A 245 -7.61 2.49 -17.28
CA VAL A 245 -8.22 3.38 -16.28
C VAL A 245 -7.24 3.56 -15.13
N ILE A 246 -7.05 4.81 -14.73
CA ILE A 246 -6.00 5.18 -13.77
C ILE A 246 -6.65 5.99 -12.66
N GLN A 247 -6.51 5.48 -11.43
CA GLN A 247 -6.82 6.26 -10.25
C GLN A 247 -5.96 7.53 -10.27
N ALA A 248 -6.62 8.65 -10.18
CA ALA A 248 -5.97 9.95 -10.11
C ALA A 248 -6.65 10.74 -9.00
N THR A 249 -5.89 11.22 -8.06
CA THR A 249 -6.34 12.00 -6.90
C THR A 249 -7.54 12.94 -7.20
N SER A 250 -8.17 13.48 -6.18
CA SER A 250 -9.36 14.32 -6.35
C SER A 250 -9.03 15.67 -6.99
N PRO A 251 -9.73 16.08 -8.07
CA PRO A 251 -9.58 17.42 -8.67
C PRO A 251 -10.04 18.54 -7.75
N LEU A 252 -10.81 18.24 -6.69
CA LEU A 252 -11.27 19.20 -5.70
C LEU A 252 -10.17 19.51 -4.65
N PHE A 253 -9.49 18.49 -4.17
CA PHE A 253 -8.50 18.61 -3.09
C PHE A 253 -7.08 18.75 -3.61
N ALA A 254 -6.73 18.06 -4.70
CA ALA A 254 -5.38 18.02 -5.26
C ALA A 254 -5.37 18.38 -6.77
N ARG A 255 -6.01 19.49 -7.11
CA ARG A 255 -6.25 19.92 -8.49
C ARG A 255 -4.99 19.94 -9.35
N GLN A 256 -3.87 20.43 -8.82
CA GLN A 256 -2.61 20.49 -9.58
C GLN A 256 -2.07 19.10 -9.90
N SER A 257 -2.10 18.18 -8.92
CA SER A 257 -1.67 16.79 -9.10
C SER A 257 -2.54 16.08 -10.13
N TYR A 258 -3.85 16.23 -10.04
CA TYR A 258 -4.81 15.66 -10.98
C TYR A 258 -4.50 16.07 -12.43
N TRP A 259 -4.41 17.37 -12.70
CA TRP A 259 -4.11 17.84 -14.05
C TRP A 259 -2.68 17.56 -14.51
N CYS A 260 -1.73 17.42 -13.57
CA CYS A 260 -0.38 16.95 -13.87
C CYS A 260 -0.42 15.49 -14.39
N ILE A 261 -1.18 14.61 -13.73
CA ILE A 261 -1.37 13.22 -14.17
C ILE A 261 -1.98 13.18 -15.57
N VAL A 262 -3.07 13.92 -15.82
CA VAL A 262 -3.72 13.99 -17.12
C VAL A 262 -2.73 14.45 -18.22
N LYS A 263 -1.99 15.54 -17.98
CA LYS A 263 -0.99 16.03 -18.94
C LYS A 263 0.16 15.04 -19.16
N THR A 264 0.58 14.34 -18.11
CA THR A 264 1.63 13.34 -18.22
C THR A 264 1.20 12.17 -19.10
N LEU A 265 -0.04 11.71 -18.97
CA LEU A 265 -0.63 10.69 -19.85
C LEU A 265 -0.69 11.17 -21.31
N GLN A 266 -1.19 12.38 -21.52
CA GLN A 266 -1.25 12.97 -22.87
C GLN A 266 0.14 13.10 -23.52
N SER A 267 1.16 13.48 -22.74
CA SER A 267 2.53 13.66 -23.24
C SER A 267 3.18 12.36 -23.72
N VAL A 268 2.67 11.21 -23.32
CA VAL A 268 3.14 9.90 -23.79
C VAL A 268 2.20 9.25 -24.80
N GLY A 269 1.22 10.01 -25.30
CA GLY A 269 0.33 9.63 -26.40
C GLY A 269 -0.92 8.87 -26.00
N PHE A 270 -1.36 8.94 -24.74
CA PHE A 270 -2.72 8.53 -24.36
C PHE A 270 -3.72 9.62 -24.72
N HIS A 271 -4.88 9.21 -25.20
CA HIS A 271 -6.06 10.06 -25.21
C HIS A 271 -6.72 9.96 -23.83
N ALA A 272 -6.53 10.99 -22.99
CA ALA A 272 -7.02 10.96 -21.62
C ALA A 272 -8.38 11.64 -21.52
N THR A 273 -9.38 10.93 -21.03
CA THR A 273 -10.74 11.42 -20.76
C THR A 273 -10.98 11.43 -19.25
N PRO A 274 -10.86 12.58 -18.59
CA PRO A 274 -11.15 12.71 -17.17
C PRO A 274 -12.61 12.43 -16.84
N TYR A 275 -12.86 11.69 -15.75
CA TYR A 275 -14.20 11.51 -15.19
C TYR A 275 -14.09 11.34 -13.66
N HIS A 276 -15.20 11.32 -12.94
CA HIS A 276 -15.24 11.13 -11.50
C HIS A 276 -16.45 10.28 -11.10
N ALA A 277 -16.31 9.58 -9.97
CA ALA A 277 -17.43 8.93 -9.29
C ALA A 277 -18.11 9.93 -8.33
N TYR A 278 -19.44 9.84 -8.21
CA TYR A 278 -20.23 10.62 -7.28
C TYR A 278 -20.39 9.89 -5.93
#